data_0ac4d640943da11e95bd6857fd1461db
#
_entry.id   0ac4d640943da11e95bd6857fd1461db
#
_cell.length_a   1.000
_cell.length_b   1.000
_cell.length_c   1.000
_cell.angle_alpha   90.00
_cell.angle_beta   90.00
_cell.angle_gamma   90.00
#
_symmetry.space_group_name_H-M   'P 1'
#
loop_
_entity.id
_entity.type
_entity.pdbx_description
1 polymer ?
#
loop_
_entity_poly.entity_id
_entity_poly.type
_entity_poly.pdbx_seq_one_letter_code
_entity_poly.pdbx_strand_id
1 'polypeptide(L)'
;MAPGVTGSITHAAGFAAAAVARVPDYLGLGIDIEQVMERDVRQSIEHSIITPSEAACLDLQDGDFSRESLLTLIISAKESFFKATFPAVGRYFGFEAIEFSGINVQEQTLSFDVIETLSPALHLGHRVVLRFGYLDPTTVMTSFTWRRNPLDNR
;
A
#
# COMPACT_ATOMS: atom_id res chain seq x y z
N MET A 1 -1.68 -22.50 -4.93
CA MET A 1 -0.76 -21.62 -5.72
C MET A 1 0.27 -22.51 -6.41
N ALA A 2 0.65 -22.21 -7.62
CA ALA A 2 1.67 -22.99 -8.34
C ALA A 2 3.02 -22.90 -7.61
N PRO A 3 3.80 -24.00 -7.56
CA PRO A 3 5.13 -23.96 -6.95
C PRO A 3 6.02 -22.92 -7.61
N GLY A 4 6.74 -22.14 -6.81
CA GLY A 4 7.72 -21.15 -7.29
C GLY A 4 7.17 -19.79 -7.70
N VAL A 5 5.89 -19.53 -7.47
CA VAL A 5 5.28 -18.21 -7.73
C VAL A 5 4.49 -17.72 -6.53
N THR A 6 4.45 -16.40 -6.37
CA THR A 6 3.56 -15.67 -5.47
C THR A 6 2.69 -14.73 -6.29
N GLY A 7 1.53 -14.36 -5.80
CA GLY A 7 0.65 -13.48 -6.55
C GLY A 7 -0.37 -12.76 -5.69
N SER A 8 -1.04 -11.82 -6.31
CA SER A 8 -2.10 -11.03 -5.71
C SER A 8 -3.21 -10.78 -6.71
N ILE A 9 -4.43 -10.77 -6.24
CA ILE A 9 -5.62 -10.44 -7.04
C ILE A 9 -6.42 -9.34 -6.37
N THR A 10 -7.10 -8.56 -7.18
CA THR A 10 -8.00 -7.51 -6.72
C THR A 10 -9.10 -7.25 -7.74
N HIS A 11 -10.23 -6.73 -7.29
CA HIS A 11 -11.31 -6.24 -8.15
C HIS A 11 -12.09 -5.12 -7.46
N ALA A 12 -12.43 -4.11 -8.21
CA ALA A 12 -13.32 -3.01 -7.79
C ALA A 12 -13.74 -2.20 -9.02
N ALA A 13 -14.87 -1.49 -8.93
CA ALA A 13 -15.34 -0.52 -9.93
C ALA A 13 -15.40 -1.11 -11.37
N GLY A 14 -15.71 -2.39 -11.53
CA GLY A 14 -15.75 -3.07 -12.82
C GLY A 14 -14.40 -3.54 -13.37
N PHE A 15 -13.30 -3.29 -12.66
CA PHE A 15 -11.97 -3.77 -12.99
C PHE A 15 -11.64 -5.04 -12.19
N ALA A 16 -10.83 -5.91 -12.78
CA ALA A 16 -10.18 -7.03 -12.11
C ALA A 16 -8.73 -7.10 -12.57
N ALA A 17 -7.82 -7.38 -11.64
CA ALA A 17 -6.40 -7.52 -11.93
C ALA A 17 -5.79 -8.66 -11.14
N ALA A 18 -4.78 -9.29 -11.74
CA ALA A 18 -3.93 -10.28 -11.10
C ALA A 18 -2.47 -9.98 -11.42
N ALA A 19 -1.61 -10.14 -10.43
CA ALA A 19 -0.17 -9.99 -10.58
C ALA A 19 0.52 -11.25 -10.05
N VAL A 20 1.63 -11.64 -10.68
CA VAL A 20 2.40 -12.84 -10.34
C VAL A 20 3.88 -12.49 -10.32
N ALA A 21 4.61 -13.01 -9.35
CA ALA A 21 6.06 -12.86 -9.24
C ALA A 21 6.71 -14.21 -8.89
N ARG A 22 8.00 -14.35 -9.25
CA ARG A 22 8.78 -15.55 -8.93
C ARG A 22 9.24 -15.52 -7.47
N VAL A 23 8.97 -16.57 -6.73
CA VAL A 23 9.36 -16.69 -5.31
C VAL A 23 10.87 -16.52 -5.07
N PRO A 24 11.78 -17.02 -5.94
CA PRO A 24 13.22 -16.77 -5.74
C PRO A 24 13.60 -15.27 -5.72
N ASP A 25 12.84 -14.43 -6.43
CA ASP A 25 13.16 -13.01 -6.59
C ASP A 25 12.37 -12.11 -5.63
N TYR A 26 11.22 -12.59 -5.14
CA TYR A 26 10.30 -11.80 -4.33
C TYR A 26 9.86 -12.55 -3.07
N LEU A 27 9.79 -11.82 -1.96
CA LEU A 27 9.19 -12.27 -0.70
C LEU A 27 7.67 -12.14 -0.71
N GLY A 28 7.16 -11.14 -1.43
CA GLY A 28 5.73 -10.90 -1.55
C GLY A 28 5.37 -9.91 -2.65
N LEU A 29 4.10 -9.93 -3.01
CA LEU A 29 3.49 -9.06 -4.01
C LEU A 29 2.05 -8.77 -3.59
N GLY A 30 1.67 -7.51 -3.59
CA GLY A 30 0.32 -7.07 -3.32
C GLY A 30 -0.15 -6.04 -4.33
N ILE A 31 -1.37 -6.18 -4.82
CA ILE A 31 -2.06 -5.19 -5.65
C ILE A 31 -3.45 -4.92 -5.09
N ASP A 32 -3.91 -3.70 -5.29
CA ASP A 32 -5.23 -3.28 -4.85
C ASP A 32 -5.83 -2.26 -5.82
N ILE A 33 -7.13 -2.35 -6.06
CA ILE A 33 -7.91 -1.40 -6.85
C ILE A 33 -9.02 -0.87 -5.97
N GLU A 34 -9.17 0.46 -5.93
CA GLU A 34 -10.22 1.13 -5.18
C GLU A 34 -10.86 2.25 -5.99
N GLN A 35 -12.15 2.43 -5.83
CA GLN A 35 -12.84 3.63 -6.30
C GLN A 35 -12.58 4.78 -5.32
N VAL A 36 -12.27 5.97 -5.84
CA VAL A 36 -12.10 7.16 -5.02
C VAL A 36 -13.38 7.37 -4.19
N MET A 37 -13.21 7.45 -2.87
CA MET A 37 -14.33 7.60 -1.95
C MET A 37 -15.03 8.94 -2.10
N GLU A 38 -16.31 8.95 -1.85
CA GLU A 38 -17.09 10.17 -1.78
C GLU A 38 -16.81 10.95 -0.48
N ARG A 39 -17.11 12.25 -0.51
CA ARG A 39 -16.86 13.15 0.62
C ARG A 39 -17.54 12.68 1.91
N ASP A 40 -18.78 12.22 1.84
CA ASP A 40 -19.55 11.78 3.00
C ASP A 40 -18.92 10.54 3.64
N VAL A 41 -18.46 9.62 2.82
CA VAL A 41 -17.72 8.44 3.29
C VAL A 41 -16.43 8.88 3.98
N ARG A 42 -15.63 9.75 3.33
CA ARG A 42 -14.40 10.29 3.92
C ARG A 42 -14.65 10.92 5.29
N GLN A 43 -15.63 11.79 5.39
CA GLN A 43 -15.97 12.48 6.66
C GLN A 43 -16.31 11.50 7.78
N SER A 44 -16.94 10.37 7.43
CA SER A 44 -17.35 9.35 8.40
C SER A 44 -16.22 8.48 8.91
N ILE A 45 -15.20 8.22 8.09
CA ILE A 45 -14.20 7.18 8.37
C ILE A 45 -12.77 7.71 8.56
N GLU A 46 -12.46 8.93 8.13
CA GLU A 46 -11.09 9.45 8.07
C GLU A 46 -10.34 9.26 9.40
N HIS A 47 -10.91 9.67 10.54
CA HIS A 47 -10.24 9.56 11.84
C HIS A 47 -10.19 8.15 12.43
N SER A 48 -10.83 7.19 11.80
CA SER A 48 -10.71 5.77 12.20
C SER A 48 -9.68 5.01 11.37
N ILE A 49 -9.22 5.61 10.24
CA ILE A 49 -8.34 4.95 9.28
C ILE A 49 -6.92 5.51 9.33
N ILE A 50 -6.77 6.81 9.58
CA ILE A 50 -5.48 7.48 9.64
C ILE A 50 -5.16 7.99 11.04
N THR A 51 -3.89 7.98 11.36
CA THR A 51 -3.36 8.54 12.61
C THR A 51 -3.32 10.07 12.55
N PRO A 52 -3.24 10.77 13.70
CA PRO A 52 -3.01 12.22 13.71
C PRO A 52 -1.75 12.65 12.95
N SER A 53 -0.70 11.85 12.98
CA SER A 53 0.53 12.07 12.23
C SER A 53 0.32 11.98 10.72
N GLU A 54 -0.43 10.99 10.25
CA GLU A 54 -0.82 10.87 8.85
C GLU A 54 -1.71 12.04 8.41
N ALA A 55 -2.65 12.47 9.24
CA ALA A 55 -3.50 13.62 8.96
C ALA A 55 -2.67 14.90 8.78
N ALA A 56 -1.70 15.15 9.66
CA ALA A 56 -0.78 16.26 9.54
C ALA A 56 0.07 16.19 8.26
N CYS A 57 0.53 15.00 7.90
CA CYS A 57 1.26 14.78 6.64
C CYS A 57 0.38 15.07 5.41
N LEU A 58 -0.88 14.63 5.44
CA LEU A 58 -1.87 14.92 4.38
C LEU A 58 -2.10 16.43 4.20
N ASP A 59 -2.19 17.16 5.31
CA ASP A 59 -2.41 18.61 5.29
C ASP A 59 -1.25 19.39 4.66
N LEU A 60 -0.06 18.79 4.62
CA LEU A 60 1.13 19.37 3.98
C LEU A 60 1.24 19.07 2.48
N GLN A 61 0.40 18.18 1.96
CA GLN A 61 0.44 17.85 0.52
C GLN A 61 -0.26 18.93 -0.29
N ASP A 62 0.47 19.54 -1.21
CA ASP A 62 -0.05 20.59 -2.09
C ASP A 62 -0.85 19.99 -3.26
N GLY A 63 -2.07 20.41 -3.38
CA GLY A 63 -2.97 20.67 -4.48
C GLY A 63 -3.19 19.72 -5.64
N ASP A 64 -2.35 18.71 -5.88
CA ASP A 64 -2.50 17.84 -7.06
C ASP A 64 -3.61 16.78 -6.90
N PHE A 65 -4.04 16.51 -5.68
CA PHE A 65 -5.05 15.51 -5.36
C PHE A 65 -6.12 16.08 -4.42
N SER A 66 -7.37 15.66 -4.63
CA SER A 66 -8.39 15.87 -3.60
C SER A 66 -8.05 15.04 -2.35
N ARG A 67 -8.56 15.46 -1.20
CA ARG A 67 -8.38 14.70 0.04
C ARG A 67 -8.98 13.29 -0.07
N GLU A 68 -10.10 13.16 -0.76
CA GLU A 68 -10.75 11.88 -1.06
C GLU A 68 -9.84 10.95 -1.88
N SER A 69 -9.20 11.48 -2.93
CA SER A 69 -8.25 10.74 -3.75
C SER A 69 -7.03 10.31 -2.94
N LEU A 70 -6.45 11.21 -2.17
CA LEU A 70 -5.26 10.94 -1.38
C LEU A 70 -5.52 9.90 -0.29
N LEU A 71 -6.64 10.02 0.42
CA LEU A 71 -7.02 9.05 1.43
C LEU A 71 -7.33 7.67 0.83
N THR A 72 -7.98 7.62 -0.34
CA THR A 72 -8.21 6.36 -1.06
C THR A 72 -6.90 5.72 -1.48
N LEU A 73 -5.94 6.49 -1.97
CA LEU A 73 -4.59 5.99 -2.31
C LEU A 73 -3.88 5.42 -1.09
N ILE A 74 -3.97 6.07 0.06
CA ILE A 74 -3.35 5.58 1.31
C ILE A 74 -3.97 4.26 1.74
N ILE A 75 -5.29 4.14 1.75
CA ILE A 75 -5.99 2.91 2.11
C ILE A 75 -5.62 1.78 1.15
N SER A 76 -5.70 2.03 -0.15
CA SER A 76 -5.34 1.07 -1.18
C SER A 76 -3.88 0.61 -1.05
N ALA A 77 -2.96 1.54 -0.77
CA ALA A 77 -1.56 1.21 -0.55
C ALA A 77 -1.35 0.33 0.68
N LYS A 78 -2.04 0.61 1.79
CA LYS A 78 -2.00 -0.23 3.00
C LYS A 78 -2.55 -1.63 2.74
N GLU A 79 -3.61 -1.77 1.94
CA GLU A 79 -4.12 -3.06 1.48
C GLU A 79 -3.11 -3.82 0.61
N SER A 80 -2.48 -3.15 -0.34
CA SER A 80 -1.42 -3.74 -1.17
C SER A 80 -0.24 -4.22 -0.32
N PHE A 81 0.19 -3.42 0.64
CA PHE A 81 1.24 -3.78 1.59
C PHE A 81 0.86 -5.01 2.42
N PHE A 82 -0.36 -5.02 2.98
CA PHE A 82 -0.87 -6.14 3.75
C PHE A 82 -0.88 -7.44 2.92
N LYS A 83 -1.43 -7.41 1.71
CA LYS A 83 -1.48 -8.57 0.80
C LYS A 83 -0.08 -9.11 0.49
N ALA A 84 0.90 -8.22 0.32
CA ALA A 84 2.28 -8.61 0.01
C ALA A 84 3.02 -9.22 1.20
N THR A 85 2.75 -8.77 2.42
CA THR A 85 3.59 -9.04 3.58
C THR A 85 2.98 -10.04 4.56
N PHE A 86 1.66 -10.11 4.66
CA PHE A 86 0.96 -10.95 5.61
C PHE A 86 1.38 -12.44 5.56
N PRO A 87 1.54 -13.08 4.38
CA PRO A 87 1.95 -14.49 4.34
C PRO A 87 3.33 -14.76 4.97
N ALA A 88 4.26 -13.81 4.84
CA ALA A 88 5.61 -13.95 5.39
C ALA A 88 5.69 -13.50 6.87
N VAL A 89 4.91 -12.49 7.25
CA VAL A 89 4.83 -12.01 8.64
C VAL A 89 4.19 -13.07 9.55
N GLY A 90 3.17 -13.78 9.07
CA GLY A 90 2.56 -14.91 9.74
C GLY A 90 1.71 -14.57 10.97
N ARG A 91 1.44 -13.28 11.22
CA ARG A 91 0.53 -12.80 12.26
C ARG A 91 -0.31 -11.64 11.72
N TYR A 92 -1.47 -11.42 12.30
CA TYR A 92 -2.29 -10.25 11.97
C TYR A 92 -1.60 -8.96 12.41
N PHE A 93 -1.71 -7.93 11.57
CA PHE A 93 -1.39 -6.54 11.89
C PHE A 93 -2.38 -5.62 11.15
N GLY A 94 -2.64 -4.45 11.71
CA GLY A 94 -3.60 -3.52 11.18
C GLY A 94 -2.96 -2.44 10.29
N PHE A 95 -3.78 -1.50 9.85
CA PHE A 95 -3.37 -0.36 9.04
C PHE A 95 -2.39 0.58 9.75
N GLU A 96 -2.39 0.56 11.08
CA GLU A 96 -1.47 1.33 11.94
C GLU A 96 -0.03 0.83 11.90
N ALA A 97 0.22 -0.36 11.36
CA ALA A 97 1.57 -0.92 11.27
C ALA A 97 2.51 -0.12 10.35
N ILE A 98 1.96 0.58 9.37
CA ILE A 98 2.69 1.53 8.52
C ILE A 98 1.96 2.87 8.50
N GLU A 99 2.74 3.94 8.45
CA GLU A 99 2.24 5.30 8.53
C GLU A 99 2.68 6.11 7.30
N PHE A 100 1.71 6.78 6.65
CA PHE A 100 1.97 7.57 5.45
C PHE A 100 2.93 8.71 5.76
N SER A 101 3.98 8.83 4.95
CA SER A 101 5.02 9.84 5.10
C SER A 101 5.23 10.74 3.87
N GLY A 102 4.60 10.45 2.74
CA GLY A 102 4.67 11.34 1.59
C GLY A 102 4.25 10.71 0.27
N ILE A 103 4.09 11.56 -0.73
CA ILE A 103 3.77 11.18 -2.11
C ILE A 103 4.74 11.86 -3.07
N ASN A 104 5.20 11.12 -4.07
CA ASN A 104 5.94 11.64 -5.21
C ASN A 104 5.09 11.46 -6.46
N VAL A 105 4.53 12.58 -6.95
CA VAL A 105 3.61 12.58 -8.10
C VAL A 105 4.32 12.21 -9.40
N GLN A 106 5.56 12.67 -9.59
CA GLN A 106 6.32 12.42 -10.80
C GLN A 106 6.71 10.95 -10.95
N GLU A 107 7.10 10.31 -9.84
CA GLU A 107 7.46 8.90 -9.80
C GLU A 107 6.25 7.99 -9.57
N GLN A 108 5.10 8.57 -9.26
CA GLN A 108 3.87 7.85 -8.91
C GLN A 108 4.09 6.87 -7.76
N THR A 109 4.66 7.36 -6.67
CA THR A 109 4.96 6.57 -5.47
C THR A 109 4.40 7.20 -4.20
N LEU A 110 4.06 6.33 -3.25
CA LEU A 110 3.68 6.65 -1.88
C LEU A 110 4.74 6.09 -0.94
N SER A 111 5.16 6.87 0.05
CA SER A 111 6.10 6.44 1.07
C SER A 111 5.39 6.23 2.40
N PHE A 112 5.80 5.18 3.10
CA PHE A 112 5.31 4.84 4.44
C PHE A 112 6.48 4.48 5.35
N ASP A 113 6.37 4.80 6.62
CA ASP A 113 7.31 4.37 7.64
C ASP A 113 6.70 3.21 8.44
N VAL A 114 7.46 2.15 8.66
CA VAL A 114 7.07 1.01 9.49
C VAL A 114 7.08 1.44 10.95
N ILE A 115 5.93 1.33 11.62
CA ILE A 115 5.73 1.82 13.00
C ILE A 115 5.85 0.69 14.02
N GLU A 116 5.65 -0.55 13.62
CA GLU A 116 5.93 -1.72 14.44
C GLU A 116 6.76 -2.74 13.65
N THR A 117 7.67 -3.41 14.31
CA THR A 117 8.49 -4.45 13.66
C THR A 117 7.61 -5.64 13.28
N LEU A 118 7.48 -5.88 11.98
CA LEU A 118 6.71 -6.98 11.41
C LEU A 118 7.57 -8.21 11.11
N SER A 119 8.82 -7.98 10.76
CA SER A 119 9.84 -8.98 10.50
C SER A 119 11.23 -8.36 10.57
N PRO A 120 12.32 -9.13 10.55
CA PRO A 120 13.67 -8.56 10.48
C PRO A 120 13.92 -7.64 9.30
N ALA A 121 13.25 -7.88 8.16
CA ALA A 121 13.34 -7.04 6.96
C ALA A 121 12.36 -5.86 6.95
N LEU A 122 11.38 -5.85 7.84
CA LEU A 122 10.35 -4.81 8.00
C LEU A 122 10.33 -4.36 9.45
N HIS A 123 11.45 -3.81 9.92
CA HIS A 123 11.60 -3.36 11.29
C HIS A 123 11.11 -1.91 11.47
N LEU A 124 10.81 -1.56 12.72
CA LEU A 124 10.47 -0.20 13.13
C LEU A 124 11.46 0.82 12.53
N GLY A 125 10.92 1.84 11.88
CA GLY A 125 11.68 2.91 11.23
C GLY A 125 12.11 2.61 9.79
N HIS A 126 11.87 1.40 9.29
CA HIS A 126 12.10 1.09 7.89
C HIS A 126 11.11 1.85 7.00
N ARG A 127 11.58 2.39 5.88
CA ARG A 127 10.73 3.05 4.90
C ARG A 127 10.41 2.12 3.75
N VAL A 128 9.13 2.01 3.42
CA VAL A 128 8.63 1.28 2.25
C VAL A 128 8.03 2.24 1.24
N VAL A 129 8.17 1.91 -0.04
CA VAL A 129 7.67 2.71 -1.15
C VAL A 129 6.74 1.84 -1.99
N LEU A 130 5.53 2.35 -2.21
CA LEU A 130 4.50 1.69 -3.01
C LEU A 130 4.26 2.49 -4.28
N ARG A 131 3.86 1.81 -5.36
CA ARG A 131 3.49 2.47 -6.61
C ARG A 131 1.98 2.68 -6.67
N PHE A 132 1.57 3.74 -7.35
CA PHE A 132 0.17 4.00 -7.64
C PHE A 132 -0.05 4.44 -9.08
N GLY A 133 -1.29 4.33 -9.54
CA GLY A 133 -1.75 4.88 -10.80
C GLY A 133 -3.27 4.98 -10.82
N TYR A 134 -3.79 5.61 -11.85
CA TYR A 134 -5.22 5.73 -12.11
C TYR A 134 -5.61 4.85 -13.30
N LEU A 135 -6.63 4.01 -13.12
CA LEU A 135 -7.22 3.22 -14.21
C LEU A 135 -8.24 4.06 -14.99
N ASP A 136 -8.92 4.95 -14.31
CA ASP A 136 -9.76 6.02 -14.84
C ASP A 136 -9.76 7.19 -13.84
N PRO A 137 -10.46 8.33 -14.11
CA PRO A 137 -10.39 9.50 -13.22
C PRO A 137 -10.86 9.26 -11.79
N THR A 138 -11.61 8.19 -11.52
CA THR A 138 -12.18 7.88 -10.20
C THR A 138 -11.76 6.52 -9.65
N THR A 139 -10.84 5.81 -10.30
CA THR A 139 -10.38 4.49 -9.88
C THR A 139 -8.87 4.45 -9.80
N VAL A 140 -8.36 4.11 -8.61
CA VAL A 140 -6.93 4.02 -8.34
C VAL A 140 -6.48 2.57 -8.27
N MET A 141 -5.22 2.35 -8.57
CA MET A 141 -4.55 1.06 -8.36
C MET A 141 -3.24 1.32 -7.64
N THR A 142 -2.93 0.49 -6.65
CA THR A 142 -1.66 0.49 -5.93
C THR A 142 -0.99 -0.87 -6.00
N SER A 143 0.31 -0.89 -5.80
CA SER A 143 1.08 -2.13 -5.75
C SER A 143 2.26 -2.02 -4.80
N PHE A 144 2.56 -3.12 -4.14
CA PHE A 144 3.79 -3.30 -3.36
C PHE A 144 4.50 -4.57 -3.82
N THR A 145 5.79 -4.42 -4.16
CA THR A 145 6.67 -5.54 -4.48
C THR A 145 7.75 -5.64 -3.41
N TRP A 146 7.74 -6.73 -2.67
CA TRP A 146 8.74 -7.01 -1.65
C TRP A 146 9.80 -7.93 -2.21
N ARG A 147 10.92 -7.36 -2.64
CA ARG A 147 12.02 -8.10 -3.24
C ARG A 147 12.88 -8.79 -2.17
N ARG A 148 13.41 -9.97 -2.52
CA ARG A 148 14.49 -10.57 -1.75
C ARG A 148 15.75 -9.74 -1.89
N ASN A 149 16.45 -9.54 -0.78
CA ASN A 149 17.78 -8.98 -0.85
C ASN A 149 18.72 -10.10 -1.35
N PRO A 150 19.56 -9.85 -2.38
CA PRO A 150 20.52 -10.86 -2.85
C PRO A 150 21.49 -11.36 -1.77
N LEU A 151 21.65 -10.61 -0.68
CA LEU A 151 22.50 -10.96 0.46
C LEU A 151 21.84 -11.95 1.43
N ASP A 152 20.53 -12.14 1.38
CA ASP A 152 19.78 -13.01 2.30
C ASP A 152 19.90 -14.51 1.93
N ASN A 153 20.52 -14.79 0.78
CA ASN A 153 20.76 -16.17 0.29
C ASN A 153 22.21 -16.66 0.51
N ARG A 154 22.96 -16.02 1.39
CA ARG A 154 24.33 -16.45 1.72
C ARG A 154 24.45 -17.08 3.09
#